data_3930d2b37bcd6c11af58556b506f1480
#
_entry.id   3930d2b37bcd6c11af58556b506f1480
#
_cell.length_a   1.000
_cell.length_b   1.000
_cell.length_c   1.000
_cell.angle_alpha   90.00
_cell.angle_beta   90.00
_cell.angle_gamma   90.00
#
_symmetry.space_group_name_H-M   'P 1'
#
loop_
_entity.id
_entity.type
_entity.pdbx_description
1 polymer ?
#
loop_
_entity_poly.entity_id
_entity_poly.type
_entity_poly.pdbx_seq_one_letter_code
_entity_poly.pdbx_strand_id
1 'polypeptide(L)'
;MKRTLKNLLQNSRSINFLTSDTSTNKNWSDSISLNLLIYIISLPSIFINLVYSKLSNLFDSSYFINFFKFIGSNLHYLIGMSLIFIFIIPDHIWSNLYAVILIALIAILYYLNKGLSKNPKLELEKLDYSLVIFFTTLFIAGLTSVFLKESLNQLIFYMATFVLISIIILEIDSEKKLYDLTKFIVLSAVLTSIYGLYQWKIVGIAVNPSLTDLTINQNLGARVFSSFGNPNVYGEFLVLSIPFFFPIILKTKKMVYKVILAISSFPVLLMLFKTGSRSAWVAFAVCIFIFVFLWNKKYIPVLIVLGLAAIPFLPSSIYNRLMTIFNPNDTSLKYRQMIMGPALVMLRDYWVTGVGLGSKTVALIYQRYKSFGLTTVAHTHNLFIQLWLEAGILSILSFIIFMFRLAKNSYIRVNKFKNSKLSLIISAALASTLGILVMGLADYVWFYNRIFLMFWINISIVLCALNLKQGQ
;
A
#
# COMPACT_ATOMS: atom_id res chain seq x y z
N MET A 1 -35.38 -5.57 -21.11
CA MET A 1 -33.90 -5.58 -21.28
C MET A 1 -33.11 -5.39 -19.98
N LYS A 2 -33.29 -4.34 -19.17
CA LYS A 2 -32.55 -4.17 -17.88
C LYS A 2 -32.79 -5.31 -16.87
N ARG A 3 -33.98 -5.87 -16.77
CA ARG A 3 -34.31 -6.97 -15.83
C ARG A 3 -33.69 -8.30 -16.27
N THR A 4 -33.64 -8.59 -17.57
CA THR A 4 -33.03 -9.80 -18.15
C THR A 4 -31.51 -9.80 -17.99
N LEU A 5 -30.85 -8.66 -18.21
CA LEU A 5 -29.42 -8.50 -18.02
C LEU A 5 -29.02 -8.66 -16.53
N LYS A 6 -29.84 -8.13 -15.61
CA LYS A 6 -29.63 -8.26 -14.16
C LYS A 6 -29.74 -9.73 -13.72
N ASN A 7 -30.71 -10.49 -14.27
CA ASN A 7 -30.91 -11.92 -13.97
C ASN A 7 -29.78 -12.79 -14.55
N LEU A 8 -29.32 -12.49 -15.79
CA LEU A 8 -28.16 -13.16 -16.37
C LEU A 8 -26.87 -12.92 -15.60
N LEU A 9 -26.67 -11.68 -15.13
CA LEU A 9 -25.53 -11.33 -14.29
C LEU A 9 -25.57 -12.00 -12.92
N GLN A 10 -26.77 -12.11 -12.31
CA GLN A 10 -26.95 -12.77 -11.00
C GLN A 10 -26.77 -14.29 -11.05
N ASN A 11 -27.05 -14.93 -12.19
CA ASN A 11 -26.95 -16.39 -12.35
C ASN A 11 -25.58 -16.85 -12.92
N SER A 12 -24.71 -15.95 -13.29
CA SER A 12 -23.36 -16.29 -13.78
C SER A 12 -22.47 -16.73 -12.60
N ARG A 13 -21.96 -17.97 -12.64
CA ARG A 13 -21.00 -18.49 -11.66
C ARG A 13 -19.74 -17.61 -11.55
N SER A 14 -19.23 -17.11 -12.66
CA SER A 14 -18.07 -16.24 -12.71
C SER A 14 -18.33 -14.88 -12.04
N ILE A 15 -19.53 -14.29 -12.28
CA ILE A 15 -19.90 -13.03 -11.65
C ILE A 15 -20.19 -13.23 -10.16
N ASN A 16 -20.85 -14.31 -9.77
CA ASN A 16 -21.05 -14.67 -8.38
C ASN A 16 -19.72 -14.87 -7.64
N PHE A 17 -18.72 -15.46 -8.29
CA PHE A 17 -17.37 -15.57 -7.75
C PHE A 17 -16.72 -14.21 -7.54
N LEU A 18 -16.76 -13.31 -8.54
CA LEU A 18 -16.20 -11.96 -8.45
C LEU A 18 -16.95 -11.06 -7.47
N THR A 19 -18.23 -11.38 -7.20
CA THR A 19 -19.11 -10.56 -6.37
C THR A 19 -19.41 -11.17 -5.00
N SER A 20 -18.88 -12.37 -4.69
CA SER A 20 -19.03 -12.98 -3.37
C SER A 20 -18.39 -12.08 -2.30
N ASP A 21 -19.07 -11.93 -1.17
CA ASP A 21 -18.56 -11.18 -0.02
C ASP A 21 -17.30 -11.87 0.54
N THR A 22 -16.31 -11.09 0.96
CA THR A 22 -15.12 -11.63 1.65
C THR A 22 -15.51 -12.34 2.97
N SER A 23 -16.57 -11.86 3.61
CA SER A 23 -17.16 -12.49 4.80
C SER A 23 -17.86 -13.82 4.53
N THR A 24 -18.18 -14.13 3.27
CA THR A 24 -18.90 -15.34 2.85
C THR A 24 -18.01 -16.32 2.08
N ASN A 25 -16.71 -16.32 2.33
CA ASN A 25 -15.80 -17.34 1.79
C ASN A 25 -16.03 -18.73 2.45
N LYS A 26 -17.32 -19.11 2.63
CA LYS A 26 -17.68 -20.38 3.25
C LYS A 26 -17.00 -21.55 2.56
N ASN A 27 -16.95 -21.53 1.22
CA ASN A 27 -16.25 -22.57 0.44
C ASN A 27 -14.71 -22.55 0.64
N TRP A 28 -14.14 -21.38 0.96
CA TRP A 28 -12.74 -21.26 1.29
C TRP A 28 -12.46 -21.74 2.72
N SER A 29 -13.27 -21.31 3.70
CA SER A 29 -13.14 -21.72 5.10
C SER A 29 -13.37 -23.24 5.29
N ASP A 30 -14.23 -23.85 4.47
CA ASP A 30 -14.56 -25.27 4.54
C ASP A 30 -13.62 -26.15 3.69
N SER A 31 -12.66 -25.56 2.95
CA SER A 31 -11.82 -26.31 2.04
C SER A 31 -10.75 -27.13 2.81
N ILE A 32 -10.56 -28.39 2.36
CA ILE A 32 -9.54 -29.29 2.93
C ILE A 32 -8.13 -28.69 2.75
N SER A 33 -7.87 -28.04 1.62
CA SER A 33 -6.58 -27.41 1.34
C SER A 33 -6.27 -26.27 2.31
N LEU A 34 -7.26 -25.43 2.66
CA LEU A 34 -7.07 -24.38 3.66
C LEU A 34 -6.81 -24.98 5.05
N ASN A 35 -7.58 -26.00 5.45
CA ASN A 35 -7.38 -26.64 6.74
C ASN A 35 -5.99 -27.27 6.88
N LEU A 36 -5.49 -27.89 5.82
CA LEU A 36 -4.12 -28.42 5.76
C LEU A 36 -3.09 -27.29 5.86
N LEU A 37 -3.31 -26.19 5.13
CA LEU A 37 -2.45 -25.02 5.17
C LEU A 37 -2.42 -24.37 6.57
N ILE A 38 -3.59 -24.20 7.20
CA ILE A 38 -3.71 -23.72 8.58
C ILE A 38 -2.88 -24.61 9.52
N TYR A 39 -3.00 -25.93 9.38
CA TYR A 39 -2.26 -26.86 10.22
C TYR A 39 -0.75 -26.70 10.02
N ILE A 40 -0.26 -26.73 8.77
CA ILE A 40 1.17 -26.61 8.45
C ILE A 40 1.74 -25.27 8.95
N ILE A 41 1.09 -24.16 8.65
CA ILE A 41 1.57 -22.83 9.04
C ILE A 41 1.48 -22.63 10.55
N SER A 42 0.55 -23.30 11.24
CA SER A 42 0.42 -23.23 12.69
C SER A 42 1.39 -24.15 13.45
N LEU A 43 2.12 -25.05 12.78
CA LEU A 43 3.05 -25.98 13.46
C LEU A 43 3.99 -25.32 14.47
N PRO A 44 4.63 -24.16 14.18
CA PRO A 44 5.50 -23.50 15.16
C PRO A 44 4.75 -23.11 16.45
N SER A 45 3.57 -22.50 16.31
CA SER A 45 2.76 -22.08 17.48
C SER A 45 2.20 -23.28 18.24
N ILE A 46 1.80 -24.36 17.53
CA ILE A 46 1.35 -25.61 18.15
C ILE A 46 2.49 -26.24 18.93
N PHE A 47 3.71 -26.29 18.39
CA PHE A 47 4.88 -26.81 19.09
C PHE A 47 5.18 -26.01 20.35
N ILE A 48 5.22 -24.68 20.26
CA ILE A 48 5.41 -23.79 21.41
C ILE A 48 4.34 -24.05 22.47
N ASN A 49 3.07 -24.22 22.06
CA ASN A 49 1.96 -24.49 22.97
C ASN A 49 2.10 -25.85 23.69
N LEU A 50 2.56 -26.89 22.97
CA LEU A 50 2.82 -28.21 23.59
C LEU A 50 3.91 -28.13 24.66
N VAL A 51 4.98 -27.38 24.43
CA VAL A 51 6.03 -27.15 25.42
C VAL A 51 5.50 -26.33 26.60
N TYR A 52 4.81 -25.23 26.30
CA TYR A 52 4.23 -24.33 27.30
C TYR A 52 3.23 -25.04 28.21
N SER A 53 2.30 -25.82 27.65
CA SER A 53 1.27 -26.51 28.42
C SER A 53 1.81 -27.57 29.39
N LYS A 54 2.95 -28.24 29.04
CA LYS A 54 3.64 -29.18 29.90
C LYS A 54 4.39 -28.52 31.06
N LEU A 55 4.83 -27.28 30.88
CA LEU A 55 5.64 -26.51 31.79
C LEU A 55 4.92 -25.29 32.37
N SER A 56 3.61 -25.26 32.30
CA SER A 56 2.79 -24.08 32.67
C SER A 56 3.05 -23.63 34.12
N ASN A 57 3.16 -24.56 35.05
CA ASN A 57 3.45 -24.26 36.48
C ASN A 57 4.76 -23.50 36.71
N LEU A 58 5.78 -23.72 35.85
CA LEU A 58 7.04 -22.98 35.85
C LEU A 58 6.95 -21.65 35.09
N PHE A 59 6.22 -21.66 34.00
CA PHE A 59 6.18 -20.53 33.08
C PHE A 59 5.21 -19.42 33.51
N ASP A 60 4.09 -19.75 34.18
CA ASP A 60 3.10 -18.73 34.58
C ASP A 60 3.62 -17.82 35.71
N SER A 61 4.57 -18.27 36.50
CA SER A 61 5.29 -17.47 37.52
C SER A 61 6.48 -16.69 36.95
N SER A 62 6.89 -16.94 35.68
CA SER A 62 8.06 -16.33 35.07
C SER A 62 7.77 -14.90 34.59
N TYR A 63 8.53 -13.92 35.08
CA TYR A 63 8.54 -12.53 34.59
C TYR A 63 8.85 -12.46 33.09
N PHE A 64 9.71 -13.32 32.58
CA PHE A 64 10.11 -13.39 31.19
C PHE A 64 8.92 -13.78 30.28
N ILE A 65 8.18 -14.82 30.63
CA ILE A 65 6.98 -15.25 29.87
C ILE A 65 5.89 -14.19 29.94
N ASN A 66 5.65 -13.59 31.10
CA ASN A 66 4.68 -12.53 31.26
C ASN A 66 5.02 -11.28 30.43
N PHE A 67 6.30 -10.96 30.29
CA PHE A 67 6.78 -9.91 29.39
C PHE A 67 6.45 -10.21 27.92
N PHE A 68 6.67 -11.44 27.44
CA PHE A 68 6.30 -11.83 26.07
C PHE A 68 4.78 -11.86 25.85
N LYS A 69 3.99 -12.29 26.83
CA LYS A 69 2.53 -12.20 26.79
C LYS A 69 2.08 -10.73 26.69
N PHE A 70 2.70 -9.82 27.44
CA PHE A 70 2.42 -8.40 27.38
C PHE A 70 2.78 -7.80 26.00
N ILE A 71 3.95 -8.09 25.46
CA ILE A 71 4.33 -7.65 24.10
C ILE A 71 3.35 -8.22 23.07
N GLY A 72 3.03 -9.50 23.15
CA GLY A 72 2.13 -10.18 22.24
C GLY A 72 0.72 -9.58 22.23
N SER A 73 0.16 -9.25 23.40
CA SER A 73 -1.14 -8.59 23.50
C SER A 73 -1.14 -7.15 22.93
N ASN A 74 0.04 -6.56 22.79
CA ASN A 74 0.25 -5.19 22.29
C ASN A 74 1.05 -5.16 20.97
N LEU A 75 1.05 -6.25 20.21
CA LEU A 75 1.86 -6.39 18.99
C LEU A 75 1.54 -5.30 17.95
N HIS A 76 0.30 -4.82 17.88
CA HIS A 76 -0.10 -3.73 17.00
C HIS A 76 0.65 -2.41 17.27
N TYR A 77 1.09 -2.13 18.50
CA TYR A 77 1.97 -0.98 18.79
C TYR A 77 3.38 -1.20 18.26
N LEU A 78 3.91 -2.42 18.39
CA LEU A 78 5.22 -2.74 17.82
C LEU A 78 5.21 -2.63 16.28
N ILE A 79 4.16 -3.13 15.64
CA ILE A 79 3.93 -2.94 14.20
C ILE A 79 3.91 -1.44 13.87
N GLY A 80 3.12 -0.65 14.59
CA GLY A 80 3.03 0.80 14.37
C GLY A 80 4.36 1.53 14.54
N MET A 81 5.15 1.21 15.59
CA MET A 81 6.49 1.78 15.79
C MET A 81 7.47 1.35 14.67
N SER A 82 7.38 0.10 14.21
CA SER A 82 8.18 -0.37 13.08
C SER A 82 7.87 0.41 11.79
N LEU A 83 6.59 0.79 11.55
CA LEU A 83 6.23 1.64 10.41
C LEU A 83 6.87 3.02 10.51
N ILE A 84 6.84 3.66 11.70
CA ILE A 84 7.53 4.95 11.89
C ILE A 84 9.01 4.80 11.54
N PHE A 85 9.68 3.78 12.08
CA PHE A 85 11.09 3.53 11.81
C PHE A 85 11.37 3.35 10.30
N ILE A 86 10.59 2.52 9.61
CA ILE A 86 10.76 2.25 8.18
C ILE A 86 10.62 3.53 7.33
N PHE A 87 9.69 4.42 7.69
CA PHE A 87 9.42 5.60 6.86
C PHE A 87 10.27 6.82 7.22
N ILE A 88 10.79 6.93 8.45
CA ILE A 88 11.58 8.09 8.87
C ILE A 88 13.07 7.98 8.53
N ILE A 89 13.60 6.77 8.38
CA ILE A 89 15.03 6.57 8.07
C ILE A 89 15.34 7.18 6.69
N PRO A 90 16.36 8.07 6.61
CA PRO A 90 16.79 8.65 5.35
C PRO A 90 17.28 7.59 4.35
N ASP A 91 17.02 7.83 3.06
CA ASP A 91 17.30 6.88 1.98
C ASP A 91 18.78 6.47 1.87
N HIS A 92 19.70 7.38 2.16
CA HIS A 92 21.14 7.10 2.11
C HIS A 92 21.66 6.12 3.17
N ILE A 93 20.88 5.90 4.25
CA ILE A 93 21.15 4.86 5.27
C ILE A 93 20.17 3.69 5.18
N TRP A 94 19.12 3.81 4.36
CA TRP A 94 18.08 2.80 4.27
C TRP A 94 18.57 1.52 3.58
N SER A 95 18.22 0.39 4.16
CA SER A 95 18.31 -0.92 3.52
C SER A 95 16.99 -1.68 3.67
N ASN A 96 16.54 -2.33 2.60
CA ASN A 96 15.35 -3.19 2.64
C ASN A 96 15.50 -4.34 3.65
N LEU A 97 16.74 -4.71 3.99
CA LEU A 97 17.04 -5.71 5.00
C LEU A 97 16.50 -5.30 6.39
N TYR A 98 16.49 -4.00 6.72
CA TYR A 98 15.94 -3.53 8.00
C TYR A 98 14.45 -3.84 8.13
N ALA A 99 13.67 -3.63 7.06
CA ALA A 99 12.26 -4.00 7.06
C ALA A 99 12.08 -5.52 7.18
N VAL A 100 12.87 -6.32 6.45
CA VAL A 100 12.80 -7.78 6.51
C VAL A 100 13.12 -8.29 7.92
N ILE A 101 14.14 -7.75 8.58
CA ILE A 101 14.50 -8.11 9.97
C ILE A 101 13.37 -7.75 10.95
N LEU A 102 12.82 -6.53 10.84
CA LEU A 102 11.70 -6.12 11.69
C LEU A 102 10.47 -7.00 11.49
N ILE A 103 10.15 -7.35 10.25
CA ILE A 103 9.04 -8.25 9.93
C ILE A 103 9.30 -9.65 10.51
N ALA A 104 10.52 -10.16 10.41
CA ALA A 104 10.88 -11.44 10.99
C ALA A 104 10.73 -11.44 12.52
N LEU A 105 11.17 -10.37 13.21
CA LEU A 105 10.96 -10.19 14.65
C LEU A 105 9.48 -10.14 15.01
N ILE A 106 8.67 -9.39 14.28
CA ILE A 106 7.21 -9.32 14.47
C ILE A 106 6.59 -10.72 14.29
N ALA A 107 7.02 -11.46 13.27
CA ALA A 107 6.52 -12.82 13.01
C ALA A 107 6.89 -13.79 14.17
N ILE A 108 8.12 -13.76 14.64
CA ILE A 108 8.57 -14.58 15.80
C ILE A 108 7.71 -14.24 17.02
N LEU A 109 7.52 -12.97 17.35
CA LEU A 109 6.71 -12.53 18.48
C LEU A 109 5.23 -12.93 18.32
N TYR A 110 4.70 -12.84 17.11
CA TYR A 110 3.33 -13.28 16.81
C TYR A 110 3.16 -14.79 17.05
N TYR A 111 4.09 -15.62 16.55
CA TYR A 111 4.04 -17.07 16.76
C TYR A 111 4.25 -17.46 18.24
N LEU A 112 5.14 -16.76 18.95
CA LEU A 112 5.32 -16.93 20.38
C LEU A 112 4.01 -16.61 21.13
N ASN A 113 3.38 -15.47 20.85
CA ASN A 113 2.13 -15.09 21.48
C ASN A 113 1.00 -16.10 21.20
N LYS A 114 0.87 -16.57 19.94
CA LYS A 114 -0.09 -17.61 19.59
C LYS A 114 0.20 -18.93 20.28
N GLY A 115 1.47 -19.32 20.41
CA GLY A 115 1.87 -20.52 21.15
C GLY A 115 1.59 -20.45 22.65
N LEU A 116 1.67 -19.25 23.25
CA LEU A 116 1.33 -19.03 24.67
C LEU A 116 -0.18 -18.87 24.90
N SER A 117 -1.01 -18.83 23.86
CA SER A 117 -2.45 -18.68 23.94
C SER A 117 -3.18 -20.04 24.06
N LYS A 118 -4.45 -20.01 24.49
CA LYS A 118 -5.30 -21.20 24.53
C LYS A 118 -5.60 -21.82 23.16
N ASN A 119 -5.55 -21.02 22.10
CA ASN A 119 -5.75 -21.47 20.72
C ASN A 119 -4.50 -21.15 19.88
N PRO A 120 -3.57 -22.13 19.69
CA PRO A 120 -2.35 -21.90 18.94
C PRO A 120 -2.52 -21.89 17.41
N LYS A 121 -3.71 -22.27 16.89
CA LYS A 121 -3.97 -22.28 15.44
C LYS A 121 -4.18 -20.86 14.91
N LEU A 122 -3.64 -20.62 13.73
CA LEU A 122 -3.85 -19.35 13.01
C LEU A 122 -5.22 -19.34 12.32
N GLU A 123 -5.86 -18.18 12.28
CA GLU A 123 -7.19 -17.99 11.69
C GLU A 123 -7.05 -17.53 10.21
N LEU A 124 -6.38 -18.36 9.37
CA LEU A 124 -6.08 -17.99 7.98
C LEU A 124 -7.33 -17.76 7.12
N GLU A 125 -8.50 -18.21 7.56
CA GLU A 125 -9.79 -17.92 6.96
C GLU A 125 -10.14 -16.41 6.92
N LYS A 126 -9.47 -15.60 7.75
CA LYS A 126 -9.56 -14.12 7.70
C LYS A 126 -8.86 -13.51 6.49
N LEU A 127 -7.94 -14.24 5.86
CA LEU A 127 -7.26 -13.79 4.64
C LEU A 127 -8.20 -13.94 3.43
N ASP A 128 -8.23 -12.91 2.59
CA ASP A 128 -8.94 -13.03 1.31
C ASP A 128 -8.19 -13.99 0.38
N TYR A 129 -8.88 -15.00 -0.14
CA TYR A 129 -8.27 -16.01 -1.01
C TYR A 129 -7.66 -15.40 -2.29
N SER A 130 -8.25 -14.32 -2.83
CA SER A 130 -7.71 -13.69 -4.03
C SER A 130 -6.42 -12.94 -3.75
N LEU A 131 -6.21 -12.44 -2.50
CA LEU A 131 -4.92 -11.94 -2.04
C LEU A 131 -3.88 -13.05 -2.01
N VAL A 132 -4.24 -14.21 -1.44
CA VAL A 132 -3.35 -15.38 -1.38
C VAL A 132 -2.96 -15.84 -2.78
N ILE A 133 -3.93 -15.93 -3.70
CA ILE A 133 -3.66 -16.28 -5.11
C ILE A 133 -2.68 -15.29 -5.74
N PHE A 134 -2.89 -13.99 -5.57
CA PHE A 134 -1.98 -12.97 -6.12
C PHE A 134 -0.54 -13.15 -5.61
N PHE A 135 -0.33 -13.27 -4.30
CA PHE A 135 1.02 -13.48 -3.76
C PHE A 135 1.61 -14.83 -4.15
N THR A 136 0.79 -15.87 -4.36
CA THR A 136 1.25 -17.15 -4.91
C THR A 136 1.75 -16.98 -6.36
N THR A 137 1.08 -16.19 -7.19
CA THR A 137 1.57 -15.92 -8.55
C THR A 137 2.90 -15.16 -8.54
N LEU A 138 3.07 -14.19 -7.63
CA LEU A 138 4.36 -13.52 -7.43
C LEU A 138 5.45 -14.49 -6.96
N PHE A 139 5.13 -15.40 -6.05
CA PHE A 139 6.06 -16.41 -5.56
C PHE A 139 6.54 -17.32 -6.72
N ILE A 140 5.62 -17.81 -7.52
CA ILE A 140 5.95 -18.64 -8.70
C ILE A 140 6.82 -17.85 -9.69
N ALA A 141 6.42 -16.60 -10.02
CA ALA A 141 7.18 -15.75 -10.93
C ALA A 141 8.62 -15.46 -10.45
N GLY A 142 8.80 -15.31 -9.13
CA GLY A 142 10.12 -15.15 -8.54
C GLY A 142 11.00 -16.38 -8.69
N LEU A 143 10.44 -17.58 -8.51
CA LEU A 143 11.18 -18.85 -8.61
C LEU A 143 11.45 -19.25 -10.07
N THR A 144 10.57 -18.88 -11.01
CA THR A 144 10.72 -19.19 -12.44
C THR A 144 11.43 -18.07 -13.23
N SER A 145 12.06 -17.14 -12.55
CA SER A 145 12.73 -15.99 -13.15
C SER A 145 13.86 -16.38 -14.08
N VAL A 146 13.99 -15.63 -15.19
CA VAL A 146 15.13 -15.71 -16.12
C VAL A 146 16.47 -15.40 -15.42
N PHE A 147 16.44 -14.50 -14.42
CA PHE A 147 17.59 -14.16 -13.58
C PHE A 147 17.24 -14.39 -12.10
N LEU A 148 17.26 -15.67 -11.69
CA LEU A 148 16.83 -16.08 -10.35
C LEU A 148 17.51 -15.32 -9.22
N LYS A 149 18.82 -15.10 -9.28
CA LYS A 149 19.60 -14.38 -8.26
C LYS A 149 19.09 -12.96 -8.03
N GLU A 150 18.79 -12.25 -9.11
CA GLU A 150 18.28 -10.87 -9.05
C GLU A 150 16.85 -10.82 -8.54
N SER A 151 16.05 -11.80 -8.94
CA SER A 151 14.64 -11.91 -8.55
C SER A 151 14.44 -12.34 -7.10
N LEU A 152 15.36 -13.15 -6.53
CA LEU A 152 15.26 -13.64 -5.15
C LEU A 152 15.23 -12.49 -4.12
N ASN A 153 16.02 -11.45 -4.31
CA ASN A 153 16.03 -10.30 -3.40
C ASN A 153 14.65 -9.62 -3.34
N GLN A 154 14.01 -9.46 -4.49
CA GLN A 154 12.67 -8.89 -4.57
C GLN A 154 11.61 -9.84 -4.04
N LEU A 155 11.73 -11.12 -4.33
CA LEU A 155 10.85 -12.18 -3.84
C LEU A 155 10.85 -12.21 -2.31
N ILE A 156 12.02 -12.20 -1.67
CA ILE A 156 12.15 -12.19 -0.20
C ILE A 156 11.40 -11.00 0.38
N PHE A 157 11.58 -9.79 -0.18
CA PHE A 157 10.90 -8.61 0.31
C PHE A 157 9.37 -8.69 0.12
N TYR A 158 8.90 -9.19 -1.03
CA TYR A 158 7.47 -9.35 -1.30
C TYR A 158 6.84 -10.38 -0.39
N MET A 159 7.50 -11.50 -0.14
CA MET A 159 7.01 -12.53 0.79
C MET A 159 7.06 -12.04 2.24
N ALA A 160 8.10 -11.32 2.65
CA ALA A 160 8.13 -10.67 3.97
C ALA A 160 6.97 -9.68 4.12
N THR A 161 6.68 -8.87 3.10
CA THR A 161 5.51 -7.99 3.11
C THR A 161 4.21 -8.78 3.25
N PHE A 162 4.05 -9.90 2.52
CA PHE A 162 2.89 -10.78 2.65
C PHE A 162 2.73 -11.34 4.06
N VAL A 163 3.83 -11.74 4.71
CA VAL A 163 3.83 -12.18 6.11
C VAL A 163 3.36 -11.06 7.03
N LEU A 164 3.89 -9.84 6.88
CA LEU A 164 3.49 -8.70 7.71
C LEU A 164 2.01 -8.37 7.59
N ILE A 165 1.49 -8.25 6.35
CA ILE A 165 0.07 -7.92 6.14
C ILE A 165 -0.84 -9.04 6.65
N SER A 166 -0.42 -10.30 6.52
CA SER A 166 -1.14 -11.44 7.08
C SER A 166 -1.21 -11.33 8.61
N ILE A 167 -0.08 -11.03 9.27
CA ILE A 167 -0.05 -10.82 10.74
C ILE A 167 -0.95 -9.64 11.12
N ILE A 168 -0.93 -8.52 10.39
CA ILE A 168 -1.83 -7.38 10.65
C ILE A 168 -3.30 -7.84 10.59
N ILE A 169 -3.70 -8.59 9.56
CA ILE A 169 -5.06 -9.06 9.37
C ILE A 169 -5.50 -10.04 10.49
N LEU A 170 -4.57 -10.87 10.95
CA LEU A 170 -4.84 -11.87 11.99
C LEU A 170 -4.81 -11.28 13.41
N GLU A 171 -3.97 -10.26 13.66
CA GLU A 171 -3.78 -9.64 14.98
C GLU A 171 -4.81 -8.56 15.30
N ILE A 172 -5.27 -7.81 14.28
CA ILE A 172 -6.24 -6.74 14.47
C ILE A 172 -7.66 -7.32 14.65
N ASP A 173 -8.05 -7.51 15.88
CA ASP A 173 -9.33 -8.11 16.31
C ASP A 173 -10.37 -7.08 16.80
N SER A 174 -9.99 -5.80 16.92
CA SER A 174 -10.85 -4.75 17.45
C SER A 174 -10.69 -3.42 16.70
N GLU A 175 -11.78 -2.63 16.73
CA GLU A 175 -11.79 -1.27 16.15
C GLU A 175 -10.72 -0.37 16.80
N LYS A 176 -10.43 -0.59 18.10
CA LYS A 176 -9.40 0.15 18.82
C LYS A 176 -8.01 -0.11 18.24
N LYS A 177 -7.60 -1.38 18.11
CA LYS A 177 -6.29 -1.75 17.54
C LYS A 177 -6.13 -1.21 16.12
N LEU A 178 -7.16 -1.32 15.28
CA LEU A 178 -7.14 -0.78 13.92
C LEU A 178 -6.98 0.74 13.90
N TYR A 179 -7.70 1.44 14.78
CA TYR A 179 -7.61 2.90 14.90
C TYR A 179 -6.24 3.35 15.42
N ASP A 180 -5.65 2.60 16.35
CA ASP A 180 -4.32 2.89 16.85
C ASP A 180 -3.26 2.70 15.75
N LEU A 181 -3.37 1.65 14.91
CA LEU A 181 -2.48 1.47 13.76
C LEU A 181 -2.58 2.63 12.76
N THR A 182 -3.81 3.14 12.48
CA THR A 182 -3.98 4.30 11.59
C THR A 182 -3.33 5.58 12.15
N LYS A 183 -3.27 5.74 13.48
CA LYS A 183 -2.56 6.87 14.11
C LYS A 183 -1.05 6.82 13.86
N PHE A 184 -0.45 5.62 13.85
CA PHE A 184 0.98 5.47 13.54
C PHE A 184 1.30 5.86 12.09
N ILE A 185 0.39 5.59 11.15
CA ILE A 185 0.54 6.05 9.75
C ILE A 185 0.51 7.58 9.69
N VAL A 186 -0.45 8.22 10.36
CA VAL A 186 -0.53 9.68 10.44
C VAL A 186 0.71 10.27 11.11
N LEU A 187 1.17 9.66 12.19
CA LEU A 187 2.38 10.09 12.89
C LEU A 187 3.62 9.98 11.98
N SER A 188 3.75 8.89 11.20
CA SER A 188 4.83 8.74 10.21
C SER A 188 4.78 9.86 9.16
N ALA A 189 3.59 10.22 8.66
CA ALA A 189 3.42 11.32 7.72
C ALA A 189 3.81 12.67 8.32
N VAL A 190 3.46 12.93 9.57
CA VAL A 190 3.85 14.16 10.29
C VAL A 190 5.36 14.24 10.49
N LEU A 191 5.98 13.17 10.99
CA LEU A 191 7.42 13.13 11.26
C LEU A 191 8.25 13.27 9.98
N THR A 192 7.87 12.59 8.91
CA THR A 192 8.54 12.75 7.59
C THR A 192 8.34 14.16 7.04
N SER A 193 7.20 14.80 7.32
CA SER A 193 6.95 16.18 6.88
C SER A 193 7.75 17.21 7.68
N ILE A 194 7.94 16.98 8.97
CA ILE A 194 8.84 17.79 9.79
C ILE A 194 10.29 17.68 9.29
N TYR A 195 10.72 16.45 8.96
CA TYR A 195 12.05 16.26 8.37
C TYR A 195 12.16 16.92 6.98
N GLY A 196 11.11 16.86 6.15
CA GLY A 196 11.07 17.58 4.88
C GLY A 196 11.10 19.10 5.03
N LEU A 197 10.45 19.67 6.07
CA LEU A 197 10.55 21.08 6.42
C LEU A 197 11.97 21.46 6.84
N TYR A 198 12.61 20.65 7.67
CA TYR A 198 13.99 20.83 8.08
C TYR A 198 14.94 20.86 6.86
N GLN A 199 14.81 19.88 5.95
CA GLN A 199 15.57 19.87 4.69
C GLN A 199 15.35 21.16 3.87
N TRP A 200 14.07 21.57 3.72
CA TRP A 200 13.74 22.70 2.86
C TRP A 200 14.19 24.04 3.43
N LYS A 201 14.07 24.24 4.75
CA LYS A 201 14.26 25.56 5.40
C LYS A 201 15.63 25.73 6.05
N ILE A 202 16.23 24.66 6.54
CA ILE A 202 17.46 24.70 7.35
C ILE A 202 18.67 24.19 6.55
N VAL A 203 18.58 22.97 6.02
CA VAL A 203 19.71 22.35 5.29
C VAL A 203 19.89 22.96 3.91
N GLY A 204 18.78 23.33 3.26
CA GLY A 204 18.76 23.66 1.84
C GLY A 204 18.75 22.39 0.95
N ILE A 205 18.05 22.46 -0.16
CA ILE A 205 17.99 21.37 -1.13
C ILE A 205 18.52 21.89 -2.46
N ALA A 206 19.57 21.27 -2.99
CA ALA A 206 20.04 21.56 -4.33
C ALA A 206 19.03 21.07 -5.38
N VAL A 207 18.88 21.85 -6.45
CA VAL A 207 18.08 21.41 -7.58
C VAL A 207 18.82 20.27 -8.30
N ASN A 208 18.17 19.11 -8.40
CA ASN A 208 18.74 17.94 -9.08
C ASN A 208 18.30 17.94 -10.57
N PRO A 209 19.21 18.18 -11.52
CA PRO A 209 18.89 18.21 -12.95
C PRO A 209 18.33 16.87 -13.47
N SER A 210 18.70 15.74 -12.87
CA SER A 210 18.18 14.43 -13.27
C SER A 210 16.69 14.23 -12.92
N LEU A 211 16.18 15.01 -11.97
CA LEU A 211 14.78 14.93 -11.51
C LEU A 211 13.94 16.12 -11.96
N THR A 212 14.54 17.15 -12.53
CA THR A 212 13.86 18.39 -12.93
C THR A 212 14.52 18.96 -14.19
N ASP A 213 13.77 18.96 -15.29
CA ASP A 213 14.19 19.66 -16.48
C ASP A 213 14.09 21.17 -16.26
N LEU A 214 15.22 21.83 -16.09
CA LEU A 214 15.32 23.25 -15.81
C LEU A 214 14.97 24.12 -17.03
N THR A 215 15.03 23.60 -18.27
CA THR A 215 14.68 24.35 -19.47
C THR A 215 13.18 24.61 -19.55
N ILE A 216 12.38 23.62 -19.10
CA ILE A 216 10.91 23.71 -19.10
C ILE A 216 10.38 24.24 -17.75
N ASN A 217 11.09 23.99 -16.65
CA ASN A 217 10.62 24.26 -15.28
C ASN A 217 11.53 25.26 -14.55
N GLN A 218 11.89 26.35 -15.18
CA GLN A 218 12.82 27.38 -14.67
C GLN A 218 12.47 27.90 -13.27
N ASN A 219 11.16 27.95 -12.92
CA ASN A 219 10.65 28.51 -11.65
C ASN A 219 10.26 27.45 -10.62
N LEU A 220 10.57 26.16 -10.86
CA LEU A 220 10.10 25.11 -9.94
C LEU A 220 10.83 25.10 -8.59
N GLY A 221 12.05 25.58 -8.53
CA GLY A 221 12.88 25.52 -7.33
C GLY A 221 13.23 24.09 -6.90
N ALA A 222 13.83 23.95 -5.74
CA ALA A 222 14.22 22.65 -5.19
C ALA A 222 13.00 21.84 -4.74
N ARG A 223 12.99 20.56 -5.05
CA ARG A 223 11.90 19.62 -4.73
C ARG A 223 12.22 18.85 -3.47
N VAL A 224 11.29 18.84 -2.50
CA VAL A 224 11.45 18.14 -1.23
C VAL A 224 11.24 16.63 -1.41
N PHE A 225 12.15 15.84 -0.83
CA PHE A 225 12.11 14.38 -0.87
C PHE A 225 12.11 13.71 0.52
N SER A 226 12.29 14.49 1.60
CA SER A 226 12.30 14.00 2.97
C SER A 226 13.24 12.78 3.16
N SER A 227 12.76 11.72 3.82
CA SER A 227 13.50 10.47 4.06
C SER A 227 13.55 9.54 2.85
N PHE A 228 12.91 9.87 1.72
CA PHE A 228 12.74 8.94 0.59
C PHE A 228 13.77 9.11 -0.54
N GLY A 229 14.63 10.13 -0.47
CA GLY A 229 15.66 10.37 -1.50
C GLY A 229 15.14 10.85 -2.86
N ASN A 230 13.87 10.62 -3.17
CA ASN A 230 13.22 11.03 -4.42
C ASN A 230 11.89 11.73 -4.14
N PRO A 231 11.65 12.94 -4.69
CA PRO A 231 10.42 13.70 -4.44
C PRO A 231 9.15 13.03 -4.98
N ASN A 232 9.21 12.24 -6.04
CA ASN A 232 8.05 11.50 -6.54
C ASN A 232 7.66 10.39 -5.54
N VAL A 233 8.64 9.65 -5.03
CA VAL A 233 8.44 8.59 -4.03
C VAL A 233 7.89 9.15 -2.72
N TYR A 234 8.39 10.31 -2.30
CA TYR A 234 7.81 11.00 -1.14
C TYR A 234 6.35 11.41 -1.40
N GLY A 235 6.04 11.90 -2.59
CA GLY A 235 4.67 12.18 -3.03
C GLY A 235 3.77 10.94 -2.97
N GLU A 236 4.25 9.77 -3.40
CA GLU A 236 3.55 8.48 -3.30
C GLU A 236 3.21 8.13 -1.86
N PHE A 237 4.19 8.23 -0.96
CA PHE A 237 3.97 8.00 0.47
C PHE A 237 2.91 8.95 1.05
N LEU A 238 2.95 10.24 0.70
CA LEU A 238 1.99 11.22 1.17
C LEU A 238 0.57 10.95 0.64
N VAL A 239 0.41 10.55 -0.62
CA VAL A 239 -0.89 10.13 -1.18
C VAL A 239 -1.46 8.94 -0.41
N LEU A 240 -0.61 7.98 -0.03
CA LEU A 240 -1.02 6.80 0.75
C LEU A 240 -1.35 7.12 2.21
N SER A 241 -0.83 8.21 2.78
CA SER A 241 -0.92 8.51 4.21
C SER A 241 -1.94 9.60 4.55
N ILE A 242 -2.04 10.68 3.75
CA ILE A 242 -2.87 11.86 4.05
C ILE A 242 -4.34 11.53 4.31
N PRO A 243 -4.99 10.62 3.57
CA PRO A 243 -6.40 10.33 3.77
C PRO A 243 -6.75 9.83 5.17
N PHE A 244 -5.80 9.27 5.91
CA PHE A 244 -6.04 8.81 7.29
C PHE A 244 -6.23 9.94 8.30
N PHE A 245 -5.87 11.18 7.97
CA PHE A 245 -6.22 12.33 8.81
C PHE A 245 -7.73 12.51 8.94
N PHE A 246 -8.51 12.25 7.88
CA PHE A 246 -9.96 12.43 7.89
C PHE A 246 -10.67 11.60 8.95
N PRO A 247 -10.55 10.24 8.99
CA PRO A 247 -11.20 9.44 10.02
C PRO A 247 -10.73 9.81 11.43
N ILE A 248 -9.45 10.16 11.61
CA ILE A 248 -8.93 10.52 12.93
C ILE A 248 -9.50 11.86 13.38
N ILE A 249 -9.48 12.90 12.55
CA ILE A 249 -10.04 14.23 12.88
C ILE A 249 -11.56 14.13 13.13
N LEU A 250 -12.29 13.45 12.25
CA LEU A 250 -13.75 13.35 12.33
C LEU A 250 -14.22 12.58 13.57
N LYS A 251 -13.45 11.59 14.03
CA LYS A 251 -13.83 10.72 15.18
C LYS A 251 -13.16 11.11 16.50
N THR A 252 -12.26 12.05 16.51
CA THR A 252 -11.70 12.63 17.75
C THR A 252 -12.78 13.43 18.46
N LYS A 253 -13.03 13.13 19.75
CA LYS A 253 -14.07 13.79 20.55
C LYS A 253 -13.64 15.15 21.09
N LYS A 254 -12.42 15.25 21.63
CA LYS A 254 -11.90 16.47 22.25
C LYS A 254 -11.47 17.49 21.18
N MET A 255 -12.03 18.71 21.25
CA MET A 255 -11.77 19.78 20.28
C MET A 255 -10.28 20.14 20.18
N VAL A 256 -9.57 20.19 21.32
CA VAL A 256 -8.13 20.46 21.36
C VAL A 256 -7.35 19.49 20.47
N TYR A 257 -7.62 18.18 20.56
CA TYR A 257 -6.95 17.19 19.71
C TYR A 257 -7.34 17.30 18.24
N LYS A 258 -8.60 17.70 17.92
CA LYS A 258 -8.98 18.01 16.54
C LYS A 258 -8.15 19.15 15.95
N VAL A 259 -7.99 20.22 16.72
CA VAL A 259 -7.19 21.38 16.29
C VAL A 259 -5.73 20.99 16.11
N ILE A 260 -5.14 20.26 17.04
CA ILE A 260 -3.76 19.75 16.92
C ILE A 260 -3.59 18.91 15.65
N LEU A 261 -4.53 17.99 15.37
CA LEU A 261 -4.48 17.14 14.16
C LEU A 261 -4.67 17.96 12.86
N ALA A 262 -5.55 18.96 12.89
CA ALA A 262 -5.75 19.85 11.75
C ALA A 262 -4.47 20.69 11.49
N ILE A 263 -3.87 21.24 12.53
CA ILE A 263 -2.61 21.97 12.43
C ILE A 263 -1.48 21.06 11.94
N SER A 264 -1.38 19.83 12.45
CA SER A 264 -0.35 18.88 12.02
C SER A 264 -0.55 18.37 10.59
N SER A 265 -1.76 18.45 10.01
CA SER A 265 -1.99 18.12 8.61
C SER A 265 -1.45 19.17 7.64
N PHE A 266 -1.31 20.42 8.08
CA PHE A 266 -0.83 21.52 7.21
C PHE A 266 0.60 21.28 6.68
N PRO A 267 1.63 20.99 7.53
CA PRO A 267 2.96 20.66 7.00
C PRO A 267 2.96 19.45 6.06
N VAL A 268 2.09 18.47 6.30
CA VAL A 268 1.99 17.27 5.44
C VAL A 268 1.47 17.63 4.04
N LEU A 269 0.42 18.44 3.96
CA LEU A 269 -0.10 18.98 2.71
C LEU A 269 0.91 19.90 2.01
N LEU A 270 1.57 20.78 2.78
CA LEU A 270 2.62 21.64 2.24
C LEU A 270 3.74 20.83 1.61
N MET A 271 4.19 19.75 2.26
CA MET A 271 5.23 18.88 1.71
C MET A 271 4.77 18.17 0.44
N LEU A 272 3.50 17.73 0.34
CA LEU A 272 2.97 17.18 -0.90
C LEU A 272 3.14 18.15 -2.08
N PHE A 273 2.81 19.43 -1.88
CA PHE A 273 3.02 20.44 -2.91
C PHE A 273 4.51 20.72 -3.18
N LYS A 274 5.34 20.74 -2.13
CA LYS A 274 6.80 20.95 -2.26
C LYS A 274 7.56 19.78 -2.90
N THR A 275 6.93 18.59 -3.01
CA THR A 275 7.50 17.52 -3.87
C THR A 275 7.57 17.91 -5.33
N GLY A 276 6.72 18.83 -5.83
CA GLY A 276 6.61 19.18 -7.24
C GLY A 276 6.21 17.99 -8.14
N SER A 277 5.65 16.91 -7.58
CA SER A 277 5.24 15.71 -8.31
C SER A 277 3.81 15.88 -8.86
N ARG A 278 3.70 16.13 -10.18
CA ARG A 278 2.41 16.29 -10.88
C ARG A 278 1.52 15.06 -10.71
N SER A 279 2.10 13.88 -10.89
CA SER A 279 1.38 12.61 -10.76
C SER A 279 0.85 12.39 -9.32
N ALA A 280 1.61 12.77 -8.29
CA ALA A 280 1.16 12.71 -6.90
C ALA A 280 0.02 13.71 -6.62
N TRP A 281 0.04 14.91 -7.20
CA TRP A 281 -1.04 15.89 -7.04
C TRP A 281 -2.34 15.40 -7.68
N VAL A 282 -2.25 14.84 -8.90
CA VAL A 282 -3.41 14.24 -9.60
C VAL A 282 -3.94 13.04 -8.81
N ALA A 283 -3.05 12.15 -8.36
CA ALA A 283 -3.41 11.00 -7.54
C ALA A 283 -4.11 11.42 -6.24
N PHE A 284 -3.61 12.48 -5.59
CA PHE A 284 -4.22 13.02 -4.39
C PHE A 284 -5.62 13.62 -4.66
N ALA A 285 -5.79 14.36 -5.74
CA ALA A 285 -7.11 14.88 -6.14
C ALA A 285 -8.11 13.73 -6.37
N VAL A 286 -7.71 12.67 -7.09
CA VAL A 286 -8.53 11.46 -7.28
C VAL A 286 -8.82 10.77 -5.94
N CYS A 287 -7.82 10.69 -5.06
CA CYS A 287 -8.00 10.12 -3.73
C CYS A 287 -9.05 10.88 -2.91
N ILE A 288 -9.00 12.22 -2.87
CA ILE A 288 -10.00 13.04 -2.18
C ILE A 288 -11.39 12.85 -2.82
N PHE A 289 -11.47 12.81 -4.14
CA PHE A 289 -12.73 12.55 -4.83
C PHE A 289 -13.34 11.21 -4.44
N ILE A 290 -12.54 10.12 -4.45
CA ILE A 290 -12.98 8.79 -4.05
C ILE A 290 -13.39 8.77 -2.57
N PHE A 291 -12.62 9.39 -1.67
CA PHE A 291 -12.97 9.49 -0.26
C PHE A 291 -14.33 10.17 -0.07
N VAL A 292 -14.54 11.32 -0.68
CA VAL A 292 -15.82 12.07 -0.58
C VAL A 292 -16.96 11.27 -1.22
N PHE A 293 -16.72 10.59 -2.34
CA PHE A 293 -17.71 9.72 -2.99
C PHE A 293 -18.16 8.59 -2.08
N LEU A 294 -17.23 7.95 -1.37
CA LEU A 294 -17.53 6.87 -0.42
C LEU A 294 -18.19 7.41 0.86
N TRP A 295 -17.66 8.51 1.39
CA TRP A 295 -18.16 9.10 2.63
C TRP A 295 -19.55 9.72 2.46
N ASN A 296 -19.68 10.70 1.55
CA ASN A 296 -20.95 11.37 1.28
C ASN A 296 -20.97 12.08 -0.06
N LYS A 297 -21.65 11.46 -1.03
CA LYS A 297 -21.79 11.95 -2.42
C LYS A 297 -22.35 13.38 -2.55
N LYS A 298 -23.09 13.85 -1.55
CA LYS A 298 -23.68 15.21 -1.53
C LYS A 298 -22.61 16.30 -1.56
N TYR A 299 -21.39 16.02 -1.10
CA TYR A 299 -20.28 16.98 -1.08
C TYR A 299 -19.46 17.01 -2.38
N ILE A 300 -19.74 16.12 -3.35
CA ILE A 300 -19.00 16.13 -4.64
C ILE A 300 -19.13 17.45 -5.38
N PRO A 301 -20.35 18.05 -5.56
CA PRO A 301 -20.45 19.36 -6.21
C PRO A 301 -19.67 20.45 -5.47
N VAL A 302 -19.72 20.45 -4.14
CA VAL A 302 -18.95 21.39 -3.30
C VAL A 302 -17.44 21.21 -3.51
N LEU A 303 -16.96 19.96 -3.52
CA LEU A 303 -15.54 19.64 -3.79
C LEU A 303 -15.10 20.17 -5.17
N ILE A 304 -15.92 19.97 -6.19
CA ILE A 304 -15.63 20.46 -7.56
C ILE A 304 -15.56 21.99 -7.58
N VAL A 305 -16.57 22.65 -6.99
CA VAL A 305 -16.60 24.13 -6.94
C VAL A 305 -15.40 24.69 -6.18
N LEU A 306 -15.07 24.11 -5.01
CA LEU A 306 -13.88 24.53 -4.23
C LEU A 306 -12.59 24.27 -5.00
N GLY A 307 -12.47 23.16 -5.71
CA GLY A 307 -11.31 22.84 -6.55
C GLY A 307 -11.11 23.85 -7.68
N LEU A 308 -12.20 24.18 -8.40
CA LEU A 308 -12.16 25.19 -9.47
C LEU A 308 -11.87 26.59 -8.91
N ALA A 309 -12.51 26.96 -7.80
CA ALA A 309 -12.31 28.26 -7.15
C ALA A 309 -10.87 28.42 -6.60
N ALA A 310 -10.17 27.33 -6.27
CA ALA A 310 -8.79 27.38 -5.80
C ALA A 310 -7.77 27.68 -6.91
N ILE A 311 -8.09 27.42 -8.19
CA ILE A 311 -7.15 27.57 -9.31
C ILE A 311 -6.54 28.98 -9.39
N PRO A 312 -7.30 30.09 -9.30
CA PRO A 312 -6.73 31.44 -9.36
C PRO A 312 -5.79 31.79 -8.20
N PHE A 313 -5.91 31.06 -7.08
CA PHE A 313 -5.10 31.29 -5.88
C PHE A 313 -3.85 30.39 -5.82
N LEU A 314 -3.64 29.54 -6.81
CA LEU A 314 -2.43 28.72 -6.88
C LEU A 314 -1.20 29.61 -7.11
N PRO A 315 -0.10 29.40 -6.36
CA PRO A 315 1.19 30.01 -6.69
C PRO A 315 1.57 29.74 -8.14
N SER A 316 2.13 30.71 -8.84
CA SER A 316 2.53 30.59 -10.24
C SER A 316 3.42 29.38 -10.53
N SER A 317 4.31 29.02 -9.59
CA SER A 317 5.15 27.82 -9.68
C SER A 317 4.34 26.52 -9.73
N ILE A 318 3.26 26.42 -8.96
CA ILE A 318 2.37 25.23 -8.95
C ILE A 318 1.50 25.24 -10.22
N TYR A 319 0.91 26.38 -10.55
CA TYR A 319 0.07 26.51 -11.74
C TYR A 319 0.86 26.17 -13.03
N ASN A 320 2.03 26.79 -13.22
CA ASN A 320 2.88 26.53 -14.38
C ASN A 320 3.31 25.05 -14.43
N ARG A 321 3.63 24.45 -13.28
CA ARG A 321 3.99 23.04 -13.20
C ARG A 321 2.83 22.11 -13.58
N LEU A 322 1.58 22.43 -13.22
CA LEU A 322 0.40 21.71 -13.69
C LEU A 322 0.19 21.84 -15.18
N MET A 323 0.39 23.05 -15.73
CA MET A 323 0.23 23.29 -17.17
C MET A 323 1.22 22.50 -18.02
N THR A 324 2.39 22.14 -17.49
CA THR A 324 3.33 21.27 -18.22
C THR A 324 2.80 19.85 -18.47
N ILE A 325 1.70 19.42 -17.84
CA ILE A 325 1.02 18.14 -18.16
C ILE A 325 0.52 18.14 -19.62
N PHE A 326 0.11 19.28 -20.12
CA PHE A 326 -0.41 19.45 -21.47
C PHE A 326 0.67 19.83 -22.50
N ASN A 327 1.93 19.95 -22.08
CA ASN A 327 3.03 20.29 -22.98
C ASN A 327 3.53 19.04 -23.72
N PRO A 328 3.36 18.92 -25.04
CA PRO A 328 3.82 17.76 -25.81
C PRO A 328 5.34 17.65 -25.86
N ASN A 329 6.05 18.72 -25.51
CA ASN A 329 7.52 18.75 -25.46
C ASN A 329 8.09 18.41 -24.09
N ASP A 330 7.25 18.03 -23.11
CA ASP A 330 7.73 17.59 -21.79
C ASP A 330 8.65 16.38 -21.91
N THR A 331 9.90 16.54 -21.50
CA THR A 331 10.96 15.52 -21.61
C THR A 331 10.60 14.24 -20.86
N SER A 332 9.92 14.35 -19.72
CA SER A 332 9.48 13.21 -18.93
C SER A 332 8.39 12.40 -19.65
N LEU A 333 7.49 13.07 -20.37
CA LEU A 333 6.46 12.39 -21.19
C LEU A 333 7.10 11.66 -22.37
N LYS A 334 7.99 12.36 -23.12
CA LYS A 334 8.73 11.75 -24.24
C LYS A 334 9.53 10.53 -23.80
N TYR A 335 10.24 10.63 -22.68
CA TYR A 335 11.02 9.51 -22.15
C TYR A 335 10.16 8.29 -21.86
N ARG A 336 8.99 8.47 -21.22
CA ARG A 336 8.02 7.37 -20.97
C ARG A 336 7.50 6.74 -22.26
N GLN A 337 7.20 7.54 -23.28
CA GLN A 337 6.77 7.06 -24.59
C GLN A 337 7.87 6.23 -25.29
N MET A 338 9.12 6.68 -25.22
CA MET A 338 10.27 5.95 -25.79
C MET A 338 10.48 4.58 -25.11
N ILE A 339 10.22 4.49 -23.80
CA ILE A 339 10.34 3.22 -23.06
C ILE A 339 9.18 2.27 -23.37
N MET A 340 7.98 2.80 -23.56
CA MET A 340 6.77 2.00 -23.70
C MET A 340 6.77 1.09 -24.93
N GLY A 341 7.23 1.57 -26.07
CA GLY A 341 7.27 0.77 -27.31
C GLY A 341 8.05 -0.53 -27.15
N PRO A 342 9.36 -0.47 -26.81
CA PRO A 342 10.14 -1.66 -26.54
C PRO A 342 9.59 -2.56 -25.42
N ALA A 343 9.02 -1.97 -24.36
CA ALA A 343 8.38 -2.74 -23.28
C ALA A 343 7.20 -3.58 -23.78
N LEU A 344 6.39 -3.05 -24.72
CA LEU A 344 5.28 -3.78 -25.31
C LEU A 344 5.76 -4.92 -26.25
N VAL A 345 6.88 -4.72 -26.96
CA VAL A 345 7.51 -5.80 -27.74
C VAL A 345 8.01 -6.90 -26.82
N MET A 346 8.74 -6.56 -25.77
CA MET A 346 9.18 -7.50 -24.74
C MET A 346 8.01 -8.25 -24.10
N LEU A 347 6.87 -7.57 -23.87
CA LEU A 347 5.68 -8.17 -23.29
C LEU A 347 5.09 -9.27 -24.21
N ARG A 348 5.18 -9.15 -25.53
CA ARG A 348 4.71 -10.21 -26.46
C ARG A 348 5.46 -11.51 -26.27
N ASP A 349 6.77 -11.45 -25.98
CA ASP A 349 7.60 -12.64 -25.81
C ASP A 349 7.41 -13.29 -24.43
N TYR A 350 7.10 -12.49 -23.40
CA TYR A 350 7.02 -12.94 -22.00
C TYR A 350 5.62 -12.78 -21.38
N TRP A 351 4.56 -12.67 -22.17
CA TRP A 351 3.21 -12.31 -21.68
C TRP A 351 2.61 -13.32 -20.70
N VAL A 352 2.97 -14.62 -20.81
CA VAL A 352 2.42 -15.70 -19.96
C VAL A 352 3.11 -15.73 -18.60
N THR A 353 4.44 -15.83 -18.62
CA THR A 353 5.25 -16.12 -17.42
C THR A 353 5.84 -14.87 -16.77
N GLY A 354 6.00 -13.79 -17.55
CA GLY A 354 6.88 -12.70 -17.17
C GLY A 354 8.36 -13.11 -17.26
N VAL A 355 9.26 -12.21 -16.85
CA VAL A 355 10.70 -12.43 -16.85
C VAL A 355 11.26 -12.74 -15.46
N GLY A 356 10.47 -12.55 -14.41
CA GLY A 356 10.86 -12.65 -13.01
C GLY A 356 10.75 -11.31 -12.29
N LEU A 357 10.69 -11.37 -10.95
CA LEU A 357 10.40 -10.22 -10.11
C LEU A 357 11.56 -9.20 -10.06
N GLY A 358 11.15 -7.96 -9.92
CA GLY A 358 12.04 -6.83 -9.65
C GLY A 358 12.50 -6.11 -10.90
N SER A 359 12.55 -4.79 -10.79
CA SER A 359 12.94 -3.88 -11.88
C SER A 359 14.31 -4.18 -12.46
N LYS A 360 15.25 -4.72 -11.66
CA LYS A 360 16.59 -5.10 -12.13
C LYS A 360 16.52 -6.27 -13.12
N THR A 361 15.68 -7.28 -12.85
CA THR A 361 15.45 -8.42 -13.77
C THR A 361 14.86 -7.92 -15.09
N VAL A 362 13.83 -7.08 -15.02
CA VAL A 362 13.21 -6.46 -16.20
C VAL A 362 14.23 -5.61 -16.97
N ALA A 363 15.03 -4.78 -16.29
CA ALA A 363 16.02 -3.93 -16.92
C ALA A 363 17.09 -4.73 -17.69
N LEU A 364 17.54 -5.86 -17.17
CA LEU A 364 18.51 -6.74 -17.84
C LEU A 364 17.97 -7.32 -19.16
N ILE A 365 16.72 -7.79 -19.16
CA ILE A 365 16.07 -8.28 -20.38
C ILE A 365 15.77 -7.16 -21.35
N TYR A 366 15.30 -6.01 -20.82
CA TYR A 366 14.96 -4.82 -21.62
C TYR A 366 16.10 -4.34 -22.50
N GLN A 367 17.38 -4.56 -22.11
CA GLN A 367 18.55 -4.21 -22.94
C GLN A 367 18.51 -4.84 -24.33
N ARG A 368 17.83 -5.97 -24.51
CA ARG A 368 17.69 -6.66 -25.82
C ARG A 368 16.64 -6.02 -26.73
N TYR A 369 15.74 -5.22 -26.17
CA TYR A 369 14.57 -4.61 -26.84
C TYR A 369 14.70 -3.10 -26.99
N LYS A 370 15.63 -2.46 -26.26
CA LYS A 370 15.73 -1.00 -26.21
C LYS A 370 15.97 -0.38 -27.57
N SER A 371 15.34 0.76 -27.81
CA SER A 371 15.57 1.60 -28.97
C SER A 371 16.95 2.25 -28.93
N PHE A 372 17.51 2.58 -30.09
CA PHE A 372 18.75 3.34 -30.20
C PHE A 372 18.62 4.70 -29.46
N GLY A 373 19.64 5.06 -28.69
CA GLY A 373 19.66 6.30 -27.89
C GLY A 373 19.20 6.15 -26.43
N LEU A 374 18.57 5.01 -26.03
CA LEU A 374 18.29 4.72 -24.62
C LEU A 374 19.49 3.99 -24.00
N THR A 375 20.12 4.61 -22.99
CA THR A 375 21.30 4.05 -22.33
C THR A 375 20.92 3.04 -21.25
N THR A 376 20.06 3.44 -20.32
CA THR A 376 19.59 2.59 -19.21
C THR A 376 18.12 2.86 -18.93
N VAL A 377 17.36 1.80 -18.67
CA VAL A 377 15.95 1.88 -18.27
C VAL A 377 15.80 1.12 -16.98
N ALA A 378 15.40 1.80 -15.92
CA ALA A 378 15.20 1.19 -14.61
C ALA A 378 13.87 0.44 -14.52
N HIS A 379 12.80 0.95 -15.14
CA HIS A 379 11.45 0.39 -15.15
C HIS A 379 10.59 1.03 -16.26
N THR A 380 9.40 0.47 -16.51
CA THR A 380 8.51 0.88 -17.61
C THR A 380 7.72 2.17 -17.37
N HIS A 381 7.82 2.80 -16.21
CA HIS A 381 6.96 3.93 -15.78
C HIS A 381 5.45 3.65 -15.91
N ASN A 382 5.06 2.39 -15.74
CA ASN A 382 3.66 1.97 -15.65
C ASN A 382 3.58 0.72 -14.76
N LEU A 383 2.85 0.81 -13.65
CA LEU A 383 2.73 -0.28 -12.68
C LEU A 383 2.18 -1.57 -13.32
N PHE A 384 1.15 -1.44 -14.16
CA PHE A 384 0.44 -2.60 -14.69
C PHE A 384 1.27 -3.34 -15.74
N ILE A 385 1.94 -2.59 -16.62
CA ILE A 385 2.86 -3.15 -17.61
C ILE A 385 4.07 -3.77 -16.92
N GLN A 386 4.62 -3.09 -15.90
CA GLN A 386 5.74 -3.61 -15.14
C GLN A 386 5.38 -4.92 -14.42
N LEU A 387 4.25 -4.95 -13.71
CA LEU A 387 3.77 -6.16 -13.04
C LEU A 387 3.55 -7.31 -14.02
N TRP A 388 3.00 -7.01 -15.19
CA TRP A 388 2.81 -8.04 -16.24
C TRP A 388 4.13 -8.55 -16.77
N LEU A 389 5.10 -7.68 -17.03
CA LEU A 389 6.46 -8.07 -17.43
C LEU A 389 7.19 -8.86 -16.36
N GLU A 390 7.02 -8.51 -15.08
CA GLU A 390 7.67 -9.22 -13.98
C GLU A 390 7.05 -10.60 -13.73
N ALA A 391 5.73 -10.70 -13.72
CA ALA A 391 5.04 -11.86 -13.16
C ALA A 391 3.99 -12.50 -14.06
N GLY A 392 3.88 -12.06 -15.31
CA GLY A 392 3.01 -12.66 -16.34
C GLY A 392 1.53 -12.34 -16.16
N ILE A 393 0.73 -12.91 -17.09
CA ILE A 393 -0.71 -12.62 -17.20
C ILE A 393 -1.51 -13.04 -15.95
N LEU A 394 -1.15 -14.14 -15.31
CA LEU A 394 -1.88 -14.63 -14.14
C LEU A 394 -1.76 -13.66 -12.96
N SER A 395 -0.61 -13.00 -12.79
CA SER A 395 -0.40 -12.03 -11.72
C SER A 395 -1.21 -10.77 -11.95
N ILE A 396 -1.21 -10.22 -13.15
CA ILE A 396 -2.00 -9.01 -13.44
C ILE A 396 -3.50 -9.28 -13.34
N LEU A 397 -3.99 -10.43 -13.82
CA LEU A 397 -5.40 -10.79 -13.71
C LEU A 397 -5.82 -11.01 -12.26
N SER A 398 -5.02 -11.76 -11.46
CA SER A 398 -5.31 -11.97 -10.04
C SER A 398 -5.29 -10.67 -9.24
N PHE A 399 -4.38 -9.76 -9.57
CA PHE A 399 -4.34 -8.42 -8.97
C PHE A 399 -5.60 -7.59 -9.29
N ILE A 400 -6.02 -7.54 -10.55
CA ILE A 400 -7.23 -6.82 -10.98
C ILE A 400 -8.47 -7.40 -10.30
N ILE A 401 -8.60 -8.73 -10.28
CA ILE A 401 -9.71 -9.41 -9.62
C ILE A 401 -9.74 -9.09 -8.13
N PHE A 402 -8.59 -9.16 -7.46
CA PHE A 402 -8.46 -8.83 -6.04
C PHE A 402 -8.88 -7.38 -5.77
N MET A 403 -8.35 -6.42 -6.53
CA MET A 403 -8.67 -5.00 -6.36
C MET A 403 -10.14 -4.69 -6.62
N PHE A 404 -10.75 -5.33 -7.62
CA PHE A 404 -12.19 -5.18 -7.89
C PHE A 404 -13.04 -5.70 -6.72
N ARG A 405 -12.72 -6.89 -6.19
CA ARG A 405 -13.40 -7.48 -5.03
C ARG A 405 -13.25 -6.58 -3.79
N LEU A 406 -12.02 -6.13 -3.51
CA LEU A 406 -11.72 -5.23 -2.40
C LEU A 406 -12.55 -3.94 -2.49
N ALA A 407 -12.56 -3.28 -3.65
CA ALA A 407 -13.31 -2.06 -3.87
C ALA A 407 -14.83 -2.27 -3.72
N LYS A 408 -15.36 -3.37 -4.28
CA LYS A 408 -16.77 -3.70 -4.18
C LYS A 408 -17.22 -3.97 -2.73
N ASN A 409 -16.49 -4.82 -2.02
CA ASN A 409 -16.84 -5.17 -0.64
C ASN A 409 -16.74 -3.94 0.28
N SER A 410 -15.72 -3.11 0.06
CA SER A 410 -15.57 -1.82 0.75
C SER A 410 -16.76 -0.89 0.47
N TYR A 411 -17.18 -0.77 -0.79
CA TYR A 411 -18.35 0.06 -1.17
C TYR A 411 -19.64 -0.43 -0.49
N ILE A 412 -19.89 -1.74 -0.48
CA ILE A 412 -21.03 -2.36 0.19
C ILE A 412 -20.98 -2.05 1.69
N ARG A 413 -19.82 -2.28 2.33
CA ARG A 413 -19.64 -2.08 3.77
C ARG A 413 -19.85 -0.62 4.18
N VAL A 414 -19.25 0.33 3.44
CA VAL A 414 -19.36 1.76 3.70
C VAL A 414 -20.80 2.24 3.56
N ASN A 415 -21.54 1.79 2.54
CA ASN A 415 -22.94 2.17 2.36
C ASN A 415 -23.87 1.58 3.43
N LYS A 416 -23.59 0.36 3.91
CA LYS A 416 -24.36 -0.29 4.96
C LYS A 416 -24.19 0.42 6.32
N PHE A 417 -23.01 0.93 6.62
CA PHE A 417 -22.64 1.49 7.93
C PHE A 417 -22.07 2.91 7.82
N LYS A 418 -22.84 3.78 7.17
CA LYS A 418 -22.43 5.17 6.92
C LYS A 418 -21.97 5.87 8.20
N ASN A 419 -20.91 6.66 8.09
CA ASN A 419 -20.32 7.46 9.17
C ASN A 419 -19.83 6.67 10.40
N SER A 420 -19.76 5.33 10.34
CA SER A 420 -19.06 4.58 11.36
C SER A 420 -17.55 4.84 11.29
N LYS A 421 -16.82 4.57 12.37
CA LYS A 421 -15.37 4.73 12.40
C LYS A 421 -14.69 3.80 11.39
N LEU A 422 -15.15 2.54 11.31
CA LEU A 422 -14.66 1.56 10.34
C LEU A 422 -14.91 2.01 8.89
N SER A 423 -16.12 2.53 8.58
CA SER A 423 -16.43 3.02 7.23
C SER A 423 -15.54 4.18 6.80
N LEU A 424 -15.20 5.09 7.71
CA LEU A 424 -14.28 6.19 7.40
C LEU A 424 -12.85 5.70 7.18
N ILE A 425 -12.39 4.71 7.97
CA ILE A 425 -11.07 4.09 7.78
C ILE A 425 -11.01 3.35 6.44
N ILE A 426 -12.05 2.55 6.10
CA ILE A 426 -12.16 1.89 4.80
C ILE A 426 -12.10 2.92 3.67
N SER A 427 -12.88 4.00 3.79
CA SER A 427 -12.92 5.05 2.77
C SER A 427 -11.56 5.71 2.57
N ALA A 428 -10.83 5.99 3.65
CA ALA A 428 -9.49 6.58 3.59
C ALA A 428 -8.47 5.63 2.96
N ALA A 429 -8.40 4.39 3.43
CA ALA A 429 -7.44 3.40 2.96
C ALA A 429 -7.71 2.98 1.50
N LEU A 430 -8.98 2.76 1.13
CA LEU A 430 -9.34 2.43 -0.26
C LEU A 430 -9.09 3.61 -1.20
N ALA A 431 -9.46 4.84 -0.79
CA ALA A 431 -9.24 6.02 -1.61
C ALA A 431 -7.75 6.26 -1.88
N SER A 432 -6.89 6.13 -0.87
CA SER A 432 -5.44 6.25 -1.04
C SER A 432 -4.87 5.16 -1.95
N THR A 433 -5.33 3.91 -1.78
CA THR A 433 -4.93 2.77 -2.61
C THR A 433 -5.34 2.97 -4.08
N LEU A 434 -6.57 3.39 -4.35
CA LEU A 434 -7.03 3.66 -5.72
C LEU A 434 -6.37 4.91 -6.31
N GLY A 435 -6.12 5.94 -5.50
CA GLY A 435 -5.40 7.14 -5.93
C GLY A 435 -3.98 6.82 -6.40
N ILE A 436 -3.22 6.00 -5.65
CA ILE A 436 -1.88 5.62 -6.07
C ILE A 436 -1.87 4.69 -7.28
N LEU A 437 -2.91 3.88 -7.51
CA LEU A 437 -3.05 3.09 -8.74
C LEU A 437 -3.26 3.96 -9.98
N VAL A 438 -3.95 5.11 -9.84
CA VAL A 438 -4.03 6.10 -10.92
C VAL A 438 -2.64 6.70 -11.21
N MET A 439 -1.84 7.00 -10.19
CA MET A 439 -0.44 7.39 -10.40
C MET A 439 0.34 6.27 -11.09
N GLY A 440 0.05 5.01 -10.77
CA GLY A 440 0.64 3.82 -11.37
C GLY A 440 0.40 3.66 -12.87
N LEU A 441 -0.55 4.39 -13.47
CA LEU A 441 -0.70 4.46 -14.93
C LEU A 441 0.44 5.25 -15.61
N ALA A 442 1.07 6.15 -14.87
CA ALA A 442 2.13 7.04 -15.37
C ALA A 442 3.49 6.83 -14.67
N ASP A 443 3.56 5.97 -13.67
CA ASP A 443 4.80 5.63 -12.98
C ASP A 443 4.78 4.19 -12.43
N TYR A 444 5.96 3.63 -12.10
CA TYR A 444 6.05 2.34 -11.41
C TYR A 444 6.15 2.58 -9.90
N VAL A 445 5.01 2.82 -9.27
CA VAL A 445 4.90 3.17 -7.83
C VAL A 445 5.41 2.07 -6.87
N TRP A 446 5.64 0.85 -7.33
CA TRP A 446 6.25 -0.23 -6.55
C TRP A 446 7.77 -0.35 -6.74
N PHE A 447 8.38 0.54 -7.50
CA PHE A 447 9.83 0.57 -7.70
C PHE A 447 10.58 0.68 -6.36
N TYR A 448 10.07 1.50 -5.45
CA TYR A 448 10.61 1.63 -4.10
C TYR A 448 9.87 0.71 -3.13
N ASN A 449 10.60 -0.21 -2.53
CA ASN A 449 10.06 -1.25 -1.65
C ASN A 449 9.28 -0.68 -0.45
N ARG A 450 9.65 0.50 0.07
CA ARG A 450 8.88 1.19 1.13
C ARG A 450 7.46 1.58 0.67
N ILE A 451 7.29 1.95 -0.59
CA ILE A 451 5.96 2.29 -1.14
C ILE A 451 5.15 1.03 -1.39
N PHE A 452 5.76 -0.04 -1.92
CA PHE A 452 5.13 -1.36 -2.01
C PHE A 452 4.60 -1.80 -0.63
N LEU A 453 5.43 -1.73 0.40
CA LEU A 453 5.03 -2.06 1.77
C LEU A 453 3.84 -1.21 2.25
N MET A 454 3.91 0.11 2.08
CA MET A 454 2.83 1.02 2.50
C MET A 454 1.52 0.76 1.76
N PHE A 455 1.59 0.46 0.45
CA PHE A 455 0.44 0.09 -0.36
C PHE A 455 -0.29 -1.14 0.22
N TRP A 456 0.46 -2.19 0.55
CA TRP A 456 -0.11 -3.42 1.10
C TRP A 456 -0.57 -3.28 2.55
N ILE A 457 0.05 -2.41 3.34
CA ILE A 457 -0.45 -2.03 4.67
C ILE A 457 -1.82 -1.37 4.56
N ASN A 458 -2.02 -0.44 3.62
CA ASN A 458 -3.33 0.17 3.40
C ASN A 458 -4.40 -0.87 3.02
N ILE A 459 -4.04 -1.83 2.19
CA ILE A 459 -4.91 -2.97 1.85
C ILE A 459 -5.22 -3.80 3.09
N SER A 460 -4.24 -4.12 3.93
CA SER A 460 -4.48 -4.88 5.17
C SER A 460 -5.44 -4.15 6.12
N ILE A 461 -5.34 -2.83 6.22
CA ILE A 461 -6.28 -1.99 6.99
C ILE A 461 -7.71 -2.13 6.46
N VAL A 462 -7.90 -2.11 5.13
CA VAL A 462 -9.23 -2.34 4.54
C VAL A 462 -9.75 -3.73 4.90
N LEU A 463 -8.93 -4.77 4.74
CA LEU A 463 -9.31 -6.15 5.04
C LEU A 463 -9.62 -6.35 6.54
N CYS A 464 -8.82 -5.78 7.44
CA CYS A 464 -9.13 -5.77 8.88
C CYS A 464 -10.51 -5.13 9.14
N ALA A 465 -10.76 -3.95 8.57
CA ALA A 465 -12.02 -3.24 8.78
C ALA A 465 -13.24 -3.97 8.18
N LEU A 466 -13.03 -4.76 7.12
CA LEU A 466 -14.08 -5.62 6.55
C LEU A 466 -14.37 -6.84 7.44
N ASN A 467 -13.36 -7.42 8.08
CA ASN A 467 -13.50 -8.58 8.96
C ASN A 467 -14.10 -8.25 10.33
N LEU A 468 -13.89 -7.02 10.84
CA LEU A 468 -14.40 -6.61 12.14
C LEU A 468 -15.91 -6.44 12.14
N LYS A 469 -16.60 -6.93 13.20
CA LYS A 469 -18.01 -6.63 13.45
C LYS A 469 -18.13 -5.22 14.02
N GLN A 470 -19.25 -4.54 13.74
CA GLN A 470 -19.52 -3.24 14.35
C GLN A 470 -19.75 -3.37 15.86
N GLY A 471 -19.04 -2.54 16.64
CA GLY A 471 -19.22 -2.48 18.09
C GLY A 471 -18.36 -3.46 18.90
N GLN A 472 -17.39 -4.10 18.26
CA GLN A 472 -16.31 -4.88 18.93
C GLN A 472 -15.01 -4.09 19.10
#